data_a6523dcc2116e45d3b90822a42b15c59
#
_entry.id   a6523dcc2116e45d3b90822a42b15c59
#
_cell.length_a   1.000
_cell.length_b   1.000
_cell.length_c   1.000
_cell.angle_alpha   90.00
_cell.angle_beta   90.00
_cell.angle_gamma   90.00
#
_symmetry.space_group_name_H-M   'P 1'
#
loop_
_entity.id
_entity.type
_entity.pdbx_description
1 polymer ?
#
loop_
_entity_poly.entity_id
_entity_poly.type
_entity_poly.pdbx_seq_one_letter_code
_entity_poly.pdbx_strand_id
1 'polypeptide(L)'
;MGKNFKRLLTVLSLFLDIQMTPEDIKVKNNLGTGKFVLFDALTLRIFQIDRIEKTTDLIFEFSEKKIAGDGFVLSLKILLGWYLFLVLCNGFLGIIGNLIGVLYFGLAIYWSFEAKKEIENYVVKNYRINYKLNGLYTFFLNVYYINYCLNDIHDEVSKSEYLRNTAS
;
A
#
# COMPACT_ATOMS: atom_id res chain seq x y z
N MET A 1 36.28 -22.84 -17.38
CA MET A 1 35.51 -22.00 -16.43
C MET A 1 34.30 -21.29 -17.06
N GLY A 2 33.40 -21.96 -17.79
CA GLY A 2 32.44 -21.28 -18.66
C GLY A 2 31.00 -21.76 -18.58
N LYS A 3 30.71 -23.04 -18.57
CA LYS A 3 29.33 -23.54 -18.70
C LYS A 3 28.53 -23.54 -17.39
N ASN A 4 29.16 -23.89 -16.30
CA ASN A 4 28.47 -23.94 -15.00
C ASN A 4 28.18 -22.53 -14.42
N PHE A 5 29.08 -21.56 -14.68
CA PHE A 5 28.85 -20.16 -14.26
C PHE A 5 27.72 -19.51 -15.07
N LYS A 6 27.62 -19.77 -16.38
CA LYS A 6 26.48 -19.30 -17.20
C LYS A 6 25.15 -19.93 -16.75
N ARG A 7 25.14 -21.23 -16.41
CA ARG A 7 23.95 -21.90 -15.87
C ARG A 7 23.55 -21.31 -14.51
N LEU A 8 24.53 -21.04 -13.65
CA LEU A 8 24.27 -20.41 -12.34
C LEU A 8 23.67 -18.99 -12.52
N LEU A 9 24.22 -18.19 -13.42
CA LEU A 9 23.69 -16.86 -13.76
C LEU A 9 22.29 -16.94 -14.39
N THR A 10 22.02 -17.93 -15.25
CA THR A 10 20.68 -18.13 -15.83
C THR A 10 19.67 -18.59 -14.77
N VAL A 11 20.08 -19.45 -13.84
CA VAL A 11 19.23 -19.85 -12.71
C VAL A 11 19.04 -18.66 -11.75
N LEU A 12 20.08 -17.88 -11.50
CA LEU A 12 19.99 -16.67 -10.66
C LEU A 12 19.10 -15.59 -11.31
N SER A 13 19.19 -15.40 -12.64
CA SER A 13 18.30 -14.47 -13.35
C SER A 13 16.86 -14.98 -13.38
N LEU A 14 16.61 -16.28 -13.49
CA LEU A 14 15.28 -16.88 -13.34
C LEU A 14 14.73 -16.75 -11.92
N PHE A 15 15.58 -16.77 -10.89
CA PHE A 15 15.18 -16.47 -9.51
C PHE A 15 15.00 -14.97 -9.25
N LEU A 16 15.72 -14.10 -9.96
CA LEU A 16 15.60 -12.64 -9.87
C LEU A 16 14.40 -12.09 -10.69
N ASP A 17 13.92 -12.87 -11.68
CA ASP A 17 12.78 -12.51 -12.54
C ASP A 17 11.43 -13.12 -12.07
N ILE A 18 11.33 -13.60 -10.84
CA ILE A 18 10.02 -13.93 -10.25
C ILE A 18 9.34 -12.60 -9.89
N GLN A 19 8.81 -11.92 -10.90
CA GLN A 19 7.91 -10.81 -10.70
C GLN A 19 6.70 -11.30 -9.90
N MET A 20 6.43 -10.65 -8.79
CA MET A 20 5.28 -10.95 -7.95
C MET A 20 4.00 -10.86 -8.79
N THR A 21 3.18 -11.90 -8.78
CA THR A 21 1.90 -11.90 -9.52
C THR A 21 0.81 -11.15 -8.73
N PRO A 22 -0.29 -10.72 -9.37
CA PRO A 22 -1.44 -10.14 -8.67
C PRO A 22 -2.04 -11.07 -7.61
N GLU A 23 -1.97 -12.38 -7.83
CA GLU A 23 -2.40 -13.38 -6.86
C GLU A 23 -1.48 -13.39 -5.63
N ASP A 24 -0.16 -13.33 -5.82
CA ASP A 24 0.80 -13.23 -4.72
C ASP A 24 0.60 -11.97 -3.91
N ILE A 25 0.29 -10.84 -4.56
CA ILE A 25 -0.03 -9.56 -3.91
C ILE A 25 -1.28 -9.72 -3.03
N LYS A 26 -2.36 -10.32 -3.55
CA LYS A 26 -3.60 -10.59 -2.82
C LYS A 26 -3.35 -11.50 -1.61
N VAL A 27 -2.58 -12.58 -1.80
CA VAL A 27 -2.24 -13.53 -0.73
C VAL A 27 -1.39 -12.87 0.36
N LYS A 28 -0.39 -12.08 0.01
CA LYS A 28 0.46 -11.37 0.98
C LYS A 28 -0.30 -10.26 1.72
N ASN A 29 -1.17 -9.55 1.02
CA ASN A 29 -2.02 -8.53 1.65
C ASN A 29 -2.99 -9.13 2.68
N ASN A 30 -3.62 -10.25 2.36
CA ASN A 30 -4.45 -11.16 3.18
C ASN A 30 -5.25 -10.52 4.34
N LEU A 31 -5.72 -9.29 4.17
CA LEU A 31 -6.55 -8.60 5.14
C LEU A 31 -7.76 -7.98 4.47
N GLY A 32 -8.95 -8.55 4.74
CA GLY A 32 -10.21 -7.98 4.28
C GLY A 32 -10.44 -6.58 4.85
N THR A 33 -10.87 -5.63 4.02
CA THR A 33 -11.03 -4.22 4.39
C THR A 33 -11.96 -4.02 5.59
N GLY A 34 -13.02 -4.82 5.72
CA GLY A 34 -13.91 -4.75 6.91
C GLY A 34 -13.21 -5.13 8.20
N LYS A 35 -12.37 -6.17 8.20
CA LYS A 35 -11.54 -6.53 9.36
C LYS A 35 -10.51 -5.43 9.66
N PHE A 36 -9.94 -4.83 8.63
CA PHE A 36 -9.01 -3.72 8.81
C PHE A 36 -9.67 -2.55 9.54
N VAL A 37 -10.84 -2.10 9.08
CA VAL A 37 -11.59 -1.00 9.73
C VAL A 37 -11.89 -1.32 11.19
N LEU A 38 -12.31 -2.55 11.48
CA LEU A 38 -12.60 -2.98 12.85
C LEU A 38 -11.36 -2.93 13.74
N PHE A 39 -10.24 -3.51 13.30
CA PHE A 39 -9.00 -3.51 14.08
C PHE A 39 -8.46 -2.09 14.26
N ASP A 40 -8.58 -1.24 13.24
CA ASP A 40 -8.14 0.15 13.32
C ASP A 40 -8.95 0.95 14.34
N ALA A 41 -10.26 0.79 14.36
CA ALA A 41 -11.13 1.42 15.36
C ALA A 41 -10.80 0.94 16.79
N LEU A 42 -10.58 -0.38 16.98
CA LEU A 42 -10.25 -0.96 18.28
C LEU A 42 -8.87 -0.53 18.80
N THR A 43 -7.93 -0.25 17.91
CA THR A 43 -6.55 0.12 18.26
C THR A 43 -6.27 1.62 18.19
N LEU A 44 -7.31 2.45 18.08
CA LEU A 44 -7.17 3.91 17.99
C LEU A 44 -6.18 4.35 16.89
N ARG A 45 -6.26 3.71 15.71
CA ARG A 45 -5.41 3.91 14.52
C ARG A 45 -3.97 3.42 14.59
N ILE A 46 -3.57 2.74 15.65
CA ILE A 46 -2.23 2.11 15.73
C ILE A 46 -2.12 1.04 14.63
N PHE A 47 -3.18 0.26 14.41
CA PHE A 47 -3.21 -0.77 13.38
C PHE A 47 -3.07 -0.21 11.95
N GLN A 48 -3.56 1.02 11.70
CA GLN A 48 -3.38 1.70 10.41
C GLN A 48 -1.91 1.93 10.09
N ILE A 49 -1.09 2.29 11.09
CA ILE A 49 0.35 2.52 10.88
C ILE A 49 1.07 1.21 10.57
N ASP A 50 0.73 0.11 11.27
CA ASP A 50 1.26 -1.23 10.97
C ASP A 50 0.90 -1.64 9.52
N ARG A 51 -0.32 -1.34 9.07
CA ARG A 51 -0.73 -1.58 7.68
C ARG A 51 0.02 -0.73 6.67
N ILE A 52 0.25 0.56 6.95
CA ILE A 52 1.07 1.44 6.11
C ILE A 52 2.48 0.85 5.94
N GLU A 53 3.11 0.40 7.04
CA GLU A 53 4.44 -0.20 7.04
C GLU A 53 4.46 -1.47 6.16
N LYS A 54 3.61 -2.45 6.45
CA LYS A 54 3.50 -3.71 5.70
C LYS A 54 3.15 -3.52 4.22
N THR A 55 2.25 -2.58 3.94
CA THR A 55 1.86 -2.29 2.55
C THR A 55 2.97 -1.57 1.80
N THR A 56 3.77 -0.73 2.47
CA THR A 56 4.97 -0.11 1.89
C THR A 56 5.98 -1.17 1.47
N ASP A 57 6.24 -2.16 2.32
CA ASP A 57 7.15 -3.27 2.03
C ASP A 57 6.61 -4.13 0.86
N LEU A 58 5.32 -4.44 0.87
CA LEU A 58 4.67 -5.18 -0.20
C LEU A 58 4.76 -4.44 -1.56
N ILE A 59 4.53 -3.12 -1.56
CA ILE A 59 4.66 -2.30 -2.77
C ILE A 59 6.12 -2.30 -3.25
N PHE A 60 7.09 -2.19 -2.34
CA PHE A 60 8.50 -2.25 -2.68
C PHE A 60 8.88 -3.61 -3.33
N GLU A 61 8.33 -4.72 -2.85
CA GLU A 61 8.59 -6.05 -3.41
C GLU A 61 8.18 -6.18 -4.88
N PHE A 62 7.06 -5.57 -5.31
CA PHE A 62 6.60 -5.71 -6.70
C PHE A 62 6.96 -4.53 -7.59
N SER A 63 7.18 -3.33 -7.05
CA SER A 63 7.49 -2.12 -7.83
C SER A 63 8.96 -1.73 -7.80
N GLU A 64 9.76 -2.34 -6.89
CA GLU A 64 11.16 -2.00 -6.60
C GLU A 64 11.34 -0.54 -6.14
N LYS A 65 10.23 0.15 -5.82
CA LYS A 65 10.24 1.55 -5.43
C LYS A 65 9.73 1.76 -4.01
N LYS A 66 10.58 2.33 -3.16
CA LYS A 66 10.23 2.65 -1.78
C LYS A 66 9.39 3.93 -1.73
N ILE A 67 8.08 3.82 -1.46
CA ILE A 67 7.15 4.95 -1.39
C ILE A 67 7.21 5.70 -0.05
N ALA A 68 7.72 5.06 1.00
CA ALA A 68 7.91 5.66 2.30
C ALA A 68 9.15 5.07 2.98
N GLY A 69 9.95 5.90 3.63
CA GLY A 69 11.11 5.46 4.43
C GLY A 69 10.73 5.17 5.88
N ASP A 70 11.65 4.55 6.60
CA ASP A 70 11.45 4.21 8.03
C ASP A 70 11.19 5.48 8.88
N GLY A 71 11.80 6.61 8.50
CA GLY A 71 11.53 7.91 9.13
C GLY A 71 10.08 8.39 8.94
N PHE A 72 9.44 8.08 7.81
CA PHE A 72 8.03 8.42 7.58
C PHE A 72 7.11 7.64 8.52
N VAL A 73 7.30 6.33 8.63
CA VAL A 73 6.52 5.47 9.54
C VAL A 73 6.72 5.89 10.99
N LEU A 74 7.98 6.19 11.37
CA LEU A 74 8.30 6.70 12.70
C LEU A 74 7.59 8.03 12.97
N SER A 75 7.55 8.95 12.01
CA SER A 75 6.84 10.22 12.14
C SER A 75 5.34 10.01 12.37
N LEU A 76 4.70 9.07 11.67
CA LEU A 76 3.30 8.72 11.90
C LEU A 76 3.06 8.18 13.32
N LYS A 77 3.96 7.31 13.81
CA LYS A 77 3.89 6.77 15.19
C LYS A 77 3.97 7.89 16.24
N ILE A 78 4.91 8.83 16.05
CA ILE A 78 5.08 9.98 16.95
C ILE A 78 3.85 10.92 16.90
N LEU A 79 3.38 11.28 15.71
CA LEU A 79 2.23 12.16 15.54
C LEU A 79 0.97 11.57 16.13
N LEU A 80 0.71 10.28 15.92
CA LEU A 80 -0.43 9.59 16.51
C LEU A 80 -0.37 9.59 18.04
N GLY A 81 0.80 9.28 18.61
CA GLY A 81 0.99 9.30 20.07
C GLY A 81 0.72 10.67 20.68
N TRP A 82 1.27 11.75 20.11
CA TRP A 82 1.01 13.11 20.55
C TRP A 82 -0.44 13.54 20.33
N TYR A 83 -1.05 13.17 19.21
CA TYR A 83 -2.46 13.42 18.96
C TYR A 83 -3.34 12.82 20.06
N LEU A 84 -3.18 11.52 20.33
CA LEU A 84 -3.98 10.80 21.33
C LEU A 84 -3.80 11.38 22.74
N PHE A 85 -2.60 11.83 23.08
CA PHE A 85 -2.32 12.45 24.37
C PHE A 85 -2.93 13.85 24.47
N LEU A 86 -2.70 14.71 23.48
CA LEU A 86 -3.08 16.12 23.55
C LEU A 86 -4.56 16.38 23.26
N VAL A 87 -5.21 15.53 22.47
CA VAL A 87 -6.66 15.69 22.16
C VAL A 87 -7.53 15.57 23.40
N LEU A 88 -7.05 14.88 24.43
CA LEU A 88 -7.76 14.74 25.71
C LEU A 88 -7.56 15.97 26.63
N CYS A 89 -6.63 16.85 26.30
CA CYS A 89 -6.39 18.06 27.06
C CYS A 89 -7.40 19.16 26.66
N ASN A 90 -7.79 19.99 27.63
CA ASN A 90 -8.64 21.15 27.39
C ASN A 90 -7.83 22.40 26.99
N GLY A 91 -8.49 23.36 26.36
CA GLY A 91 -7.90 24.66 26.02
C GLY A 91 -6.85 24.56 24.91
N PHE A 92 -5.77 25.32 25.04
CA PHE A 92 -4.73 25.47 24.02
C PHE A 92 -4.06 24.14 23.62
N LEU A 93 -3.79 23.25 24.57
CA LEU A 93 -3.18 21.95 24.30
C LEU A 93 -4.08 21.05 23.43
N GLY A 94 -5.40 21.07 23.67
CA GLY A 94 -6.36 20.34 22.84
C GLY A 94 -6.38 20.86 21.39
N ILE A 95 -6.22 22.18 21.18
CA ILE A 95 -6.12 22.77 19.84
C ILE A 95 -4.86 22.24 19.13
N ILE A 96 -3.70 22.22 19.82
CA ILE A 96 -2.46 21.64 19.29
C ILE A 96 -2.66 20.17 18.93
N GLY A 97 -3.32 19.38 19.78
CA GLY A 97 -3.64 17.99 19.52
C GLY A 97 -4.42 17.82 18.22
N ASN A 98 -5.47 18.62 18.00
CA ASN A 98 -6.26 18.58 16.77
C ASN A 98 -5.42 18.94 15.52
N LEU A 99 -4.54 19.93 15.60
CA LEU A 99 -3.63 20.28 14.50
C LEU A 99 -2.67 19.14 14.15
N ILE A 100 -2.14 18.44 15.16
CA ILE A 100 -1.31 17.24 14.97
C ILE A 100 -2.13 16.13 14.31
N GLY A 101 -3.39 15.93 14.69
CA GLY A 101 -4.31 14.98 14.06
C GLY A 101 -4.55 15.28 12.58
N VAL A 102 -4.72 16.55 12.22
CA VAL A 102 -4.84 16.99 10.81
C VAL A 102 -3.56 16.70 10.03
N LEU A 103 -2.39 16.96 10.62
CA LEU A 103 -1.10 16.65 10.00
C LEU A 103 -0.93 15.14 9.77
N TYR A 104 -1.24 14.32 10.79
CA TYR A 104 -1.24 12.85 10.68
C TYR A 104 -2.11 12.37 9.51
N PHE A 105 -3.35 12.88 9.44
CA PHE A 105 -4.29 12.54 8.39
C PHE A 105 -3.78 12.96 7.00
N GLY A 106 -3.21 14.16 6.89
CA GLY A 106 -2.59 14.65 5.64
C GLY A 106 -1.44 13.77 5.16
N LEU A 107 -0.59 13.29 6.06
CA LEU A 107 0.50 12.36 5.72
C LEU A 107 -0.05 10.98 5.29
N ALA A 108 -1.10 10.47 5.91
CA ALA A 108 -1.75 9.23 5.50
C ALA A 108 -2.36 9.35 4.09
N ILE A 109 -2.98 10.49 3.76
CA ILE A 109 -3.48 10.79 2.41
C ILE A 109 -2.31 10.84 1.42
N TYR A 110 -1.24 11.57 1.71
CA TYR A 110 -0.06 11.66 0.86
C TYR A 110 0.50 10.27 0.53
N TRP A 111 0.69 9.43 1.55
CA TRP A 111 1.15 8.06 1.37
C TRP A 111 0.20 7.26 0.47
N SER A 112 -1.11 7.41 0.64
CA SER A 112 -2.11 6.69 -0.15
C SER A 112 -2.07 7.07 -1.63
N PHE A 113 -1.77 8.34 -1.96
CA PHE A 113 -1.60 8.75 -3.35
C PHE A 113 -0.30 8.21 -3.97
N GLU A 114 0.79 8.13 -3.20
CA GLU A 114 2.02 7.49 -3.69
C GLU A 114 1.81 5.98 -3.88
N ALA A 115 1.15 5.30 -2.93
CA ALA A 115 0.78 3.89 -3.07
C ALA A 115 -0.09 3.63 -4.30
N LYS A 116 -1.14 4.44 -4.49
CA LYS A 116 -2.01 4.40 -5.68
C LYS A 116 -1.20 4.45 -6.97
N LYS A 117 -0.29 5.43 -7.08
CA LYS A 117 0.54 5.65 -8.26
C LYS A 117 1.41 4.43 -8.58
N GLU A 118 2.03 3.82 -7.57
CA GLU A 118 2.89 2.65 -7.81
C GLU A 118 2.08 1.40 -8.15
N ILE A 119 0.89 1.21 -7.57
CA ILE A 119 -0.03 0.12 -7.95
C ILE A 119 -0.48 0.29 -9.41
N GLU A 120 -0.90 1.49 -9.81
CA GLU A 120 -1.28 1.78 -11.20
C GLU A 120 -0.12 1.52 -12.17
N ASN A 121 1.07 2.04 -11.86
CA ASN A 121 2.28 1.86 -12.66
C ASN A 121 2.63 0.37 -12.84
N TYR A 122 2.58 -0.42 -11.77
CA TYR A 122 2.84 -1.84 -11.79
C TYR A 122 1.87 -2.57 -12.74
N VAL A 123 0.57 -2.33 -12.61
CA VAL A 123 -0.44 -3.00 -13.42
C VAL A 123 -0.36 -2.59 -14.89
N VAL A 124 -0.20 -1.30 -15.18
CA VAL A 124 -0.06 -0.81 -16.56
C VAL A 124 1.19 -1.36 -17.23
N LYS A 125 2.33 -1.37 -16.52
CA LYS A 125 3.61 -1.83 -17.06
C LYS A 125 3.62 -3.33 -17.36
N ASN A 126 3.09 -4.15 -16.44
CA ASN A 126 3.22 -5.60 -16.51
C ASN A 126 2.08 -6.27 -17.29
N TYR A 127 0.86 -5.73 -17.20
CA TYR A 127 -0.34 -6.34 -17.80
C TYR A 127 -0.88 -5.57 -19.01
N ARG A 128 -0.36 -4.35 -19.27
CA ARG A 128 -0.76 -3.49 -20.41
C ARG A 128 -2.26 -3.20 -20.43
N ILE A 129 -2.87 -3.08 -19.25
CA ILE A 129 -4.27 -2.71 -19.09
C ILE A 129 -4.37 -1.28 -18.53
N ASN A 130 -5.41 -0.55 -18.93
CA ASN A 130 -5.64 0.80 -18.43
C ASN A 130 -6.28 0.71 -17.02
N TYR A 131 -5.43 0.58 -16.01
CA TYR A 131 -5.85 0.47 -14.62
C TYR A 131 -5.70 1.82 -13.92
N LYS A 132 -6.83 2.36 -13.44
CA LYS A 132 -6.85 3.65 -12.72
C LYS A 132 -7.69 3.53 -11.45
N LEU A 133 -7.09 3.84 -10.34
CA LEU A 133 -7.75 3.91 -9.05
C LEU A 133 -8.46 5.26 -8.86
N ASN A 134 -9.60 5.24 -8.18
CA ASN A 134 -10.40 6.44 -7.98
C ASN A 134 -9.72 7.40 -6.98
N GLY A 135 -9.41 8.62 -7.43
CA GLY A 135 -8.75 9.64 -6.61
C GLY A 135 -9.61 10.14 -5.44
N LEU A 136 -10.94 10.21 -5.58
CA LEU A 136 -11.84 10.60 -4.49
C LEU A 136 -11.84 9.54 -3.38
N TYR A 137 -11.91 8.26 -3.73
CA TYR A 137 -11.81 7.19 -2.74
C TYR A 137 -10.42 7.14 -2.10
N THR A 138 -9.35 7.42 -2.86
CA THR A 138 -8.00 7.54 -2.29
C THR A 138 -7.92 8.67 -1.26
N PHE A 139 -8.57 9.80 -1.51
CA PHE A 139 -8.60 10.93 -0.58
C PHE A 139 -9.40 10.63 0.70
N PHE A 140 -10.66 10.16 0.55
CA PHE A 140 -11.55 9.98 1.70
C PHE A 140 -11.29 8.70 2.49
N LEU A 141 -11.00 7.59 1.81
CA LEU A 141 -10.79 6.28 2.43
C LEU A 141 -9.31 5.93 2.62
N ASN A 142 -8.42 6.71 2.02
CA ASN A 142 -6.96 6.63 2.10
C ASN A 142 -6.41 5.19 2.21
N VAL A 143 -5.80 4.80 3.33
CA VAL A 143 -5.17 3.49 3.55
C VAL A 143 -6.15 2.33 3.38
N TYR A 144 -7.43 2.49 3.74
CA TYR A 144 -8.45 1.45 3.57
C TYR A 144 -8.73 1.16 2.10
N TYR A 145 -8.78 2.21 1.27
CA TYR A 145 -8.97 2.05 -0.17
C TYR A 145 -7.77 1.37 -0.84
N ILE A 146 -6.55 1.72 -0.44
CA ILE A 146 -5.34 1.05 -0.93
C ILE A 146 -5.36 -0.44 -0.57
N ASN A 147 -5.73 -0.78 0.68
CA ASN A 147 -5.89 -2.18 1.09
C ASN A 147 -6.96 -2.93 0.27
N TYR A 148 -8.09 -2.27 -0.02
CA TYR A 148 -9.12 -2.81 -0.90
C TYR A 148 -8.57 -3.11 -2.30
N CYS A 149 -7.89 -2.14 -2.92
CA CYS A 149 -7.34 -2.27 -4.27
C CYS A 149 -6.30 -3.39 -4.39
N LEU A 150 -5.45 -3.60 -3.37
CA LEU A 150 -4.49 -4.70 -3.34
C LEU A 150 -5.17 -6.08 -3.24
N ASN A 151 -6.32 -6.17 -2.60
CA ASN A 151 -7.10 -7.42 -2.59
C ASN A 151 -7.82 -7.66 -3.91
N ASP A 152 -8.21 -6.61 -4.62
CA ASP A 152 -9.02 -6.65 -5.85
C ASP A 152 -8.18 -6.75 -7.14
N ILE A 153 -6.88 -6.44 -7.05
CA ILE A 153 -5.96 -6.35 -8.21
C ILE A 153 -5.96 -7.62 -9.08
N HIS A 154 -5.99 -8.80 -8.46
CA HIS A 154 -6.01 -10.08 -9.17
C HIS A 154 -7.29 -10.23 -10.01
N ASP A 155 -8.44 -9.90 -9.43
CA ASP A 155 -9.74 -10.07 -10.06
C ASP A 155 -9.89 -9.09 -11.23
N GLU A 156 -9.41 -7.85 -11.10
CA GLU A 156 -9.42 -6.84 -12.17
C GLU A 156 -8.46 -7.18 -13.32
N VAL A 157 -7.26 -7.70 -13.03
CA VAL A 157 -6.32 -8.14 -14.06
C VAL A 157 -6.90 -9.33 -14.83
N SER A 158 -7.40 -10.36 -14.14
CA SER A 158 -7.99 -11.56 -14.73
C SER A 158 -9.20 -11.24 -15.62
N LYS A 159 -10.06 -10.33 -15.16
CA LYS A 159 -11.21 -9.86 -15.93
C LYS A 159 -10.78 -9.14 -17.23
N SER A 160 -9.77 -8.27 -17.13
CA SER A 160 -9.25 -7.54 -18.30
C SER A 160 -8.61 -8.47 -19.33
N GLU A 161 -7.90 -9.49 -18.89
CA GLU A 161 -7.30 -10.52 -19.76
C GLU A 161 -8.39 -11.37 -20.44
N TYR A 162 -9.42 -11.78 -19.70
CA TYR A 162 -10.56 -12.51 -20.27
C TYR A 162 -11.24 -11.70 -21.38
N LEU A 163 -11.54 -10.42 -21.14
CA LEU A 163 -12.18 -9.54 -22.13
C LEU A 163 -11.30 -9.35 -23.38
N ARG A 164 -10.00 -9.25 -23.23
CA ARG A 164 -9.07 -9.11 -24.35
C ARG A 164 -9.04 -10.39 -25.21
N ASN A 165 -9.04 -11.56 -24.58
CA ASN A 165 -9.01 -12.85 -25.29
C ASN A 165 -10.34 -13.19 -25.97
N THR A 166 -11.47 -12.65 -25.52
CA THR A 166 -12.78 -12.84 -26.15
C THR A 166 -13.08 -11.83 -27.24
N ALA A 167 -12.30 -10.74 -27.35
CA ALA A 167 -12.45 -9.71 -28.37
C ALA A 167 -11.51 -9.90 -29.59
N SER A 168 -10.63 -10.88 -29.53
CA SER A 168 -9.69 -11.28 -30.61
C SER A 168 -10.22 -12.48 -31.38
#